data_aa8b36fb574a981e013b2b14f57b254d
#
_entry.id   aa8b36fb574a981e013b2b14f57b254d
#
_cell.length_a   1.000
_cell.length_b   1.000
_cell.length_c   1.000
_cell.angle_alpha   90.00
_cell.angle_beta   90.00
_cell.angle_gamma   90.00
#
_symmetry.space_group_name_H-M   'P 1'
#
loop_
_entity.id
_entity.type
_entity.pdbx_description
1 polymer ?
#
loop_
_entity_poly.entity_id
_entity_poly.type
_entity_poly.pdbx_seq_one_letter_code
_entity_poly.pdbx_strand_id
1 'polypeptide(L)'
;MNMNIASEEFRGKIAAGFMGLLEHDGPYLIHCTEGKDRTGFVCMLLEALCGASYEEIVDDYMITYDNYYQITEKSDKAKYDVIVGDVLDPMIRSMAGDESIDIRSADLSGCARTFLRNAGMSGDAVDAVIAKLTGQNP
;
A
#
# COMPACT_ATOMS: atom_id res chain seq x y z
N MET A 1 -15.49 -5.03 -5.60
CA MET A 1 -14.97 -6.00 -4.62
C MET A 1 -14.71 -5.30 -3.30
N ASN A 2 -15.37 -5.72 -2.25
CA ASN A 2 -15.15 -5.14 -0.93
C ASN A 2 -13.90 -5.75 -0.29
N MET A 3 -12.83 -4.98 -0.25
CA MET A 3 -11.67 -5.31 0.58
C MET A 3 -11.96 -4.84 2.00
N ASN A 4 -12.00 -5.77 2.94
CA ASN A 4 -12.08 -5.40 4.35
C ASN A 4 -10.67 -5.37 4.96
N ILE A 5 -10.00 -4.25 4.76
CA ILE A 5 -8.61 -4.03 5.20
C ILE A 5 -8.47 -4.20 6.72
N ALA A 6 -9.52 -3.92 7.47
CA ALA A 6 -9.52 -4.04 8.93
C ALA A 6 -9.72 -5.47 9.42
N SER A 7 -10.13 -6.43 8.56
CA SER A 7 -10.40 -7.79 9.00
C SER A 7 -9.10 -8.56 9.31
N GLU A 8 -9.19 -9.45 10.31
CA GLU A 8 -8.07 -10.35 10.63
C GLU A 8 -7.72 -11.27 9.47
N GLU A 9 -8.72 -11.74 8.73
CA GLU A 9 -8.51 -12.60 7.56
C GLU A 9 -7.69 -11.88 6.49
N PHE A 10 -8.05 -10.66 6.14
CA PHE A 10 -7.33 -9.88 5.13
C PHE A 10 -5.90 -9.59 5.59
N ARG A 11 -5.73 -9.12 6.82
CA ARG A 11 -4.41 -8.83 7.38
C ARG A 11 -3.52 -10.08 7.44
N GLY A 12 -4.09 -11.22 7.81
CA GLY A 12 -3.37 -12.50 7.83
C GLY A 12 -2.89 -12.92 6.46
N LYS A 13 -3.68 -12.71 5.41
CA LYS A 13 -3.27 -12.99 4.03
C LYS A 13 -2.14 -12.06 3.56
N ILE A 14 -2.18 -10.79 3.94
CA ILE A 14 -1.11 -9.84 3.65
C ILE A 14 0.19 -10.26 4.35
N ALA A 15 0.13 -10.60 5.63
CA ALA A 15 1.29 -11.06 6.37
C ALA A 15 1.90 -12.33 5.74
N ALA A 16 1.06 -13.30 5.36
CA ALA A 16 1.50 -14.52 4.69
C ALA A 16 2.21 -14.23 3.36
N GLY A 17 1.66 -13.31 2.56
CA GLY A 17 2.28 -12.88 1.31
C GLY A 17 3.63 -12.22 1.53
N PHE A 18 3.76 -11.37 2.53
CA PHE A 18 5.02 -10.70 2.86
C PHE A 18 6.07 -11.67 3.41
N MET A 19 5.65 -12.68 4.18
CA MET A 19 6.55 -13.76 4.57
C MET A 19 7.04 -14.55 3.35
N GLY A 20 6.19 -14.72 2.35
CA GLY A 20 6.58 -15.32 1.06
C GLY A 20 7.66 -14.53 0.35
N LEU A 21 7.66 -13.20 0.43
CA LEU A 21 8.75 -12.39 -0.12
C LEU A 21 10.09 -12.68 0.57
N LEU A 22 10.08 -13.03 1.85
CA LEU A 22 11.28 -13.35 2.59
C LEU A 22 11.81 -14.76 2.28
N GLU A 23 10.91 -15.68 1.94
CA GLU A 23 11.25 -17.09 1.69
C GLU A 23 11.76 -17.33 0.26
N HIS A 24 11.55 -16.41 -0.65
CA HIS A 24 11.91 -16.54 -2.06
C HIS A 24 12.73 -15.34 -2.54
N ASP A 25 13.65 -15.62 -3.46
CA ASP A 25 14.41 -14.56 -4.13
C ASP A 25 13.58 -13.93 -5.26
N GLY A 26 13.80 -12.62 -5.48
CA GLY A 26 13.16 -11.91 -6.58
C GLY A 26 13.71 -12.30 -7.95
N PRO A 27 13.14 -11.74 -9.01
CA PRO A 27 12.13 -10.67 -8.97
C PRO A 27 10.75 -11.17 -8.57
N TYR A 28 9.90 -10.24 -8.09
CA TYR A 28 8.54 -10.52 -7.67
C TYR A 28 7.52 -9.84 -8.59
N LEU A 29 6.42 -10.52 -8.85
CA LEU A 29 5.27 -9.95 -9.53
C LEU A 29 4.07 -9.96 -8.57
N ILE A 30 3.55 -8.78 -8.25
CA ILE A 30 2.35 -8.61 -7.45
C ILE A 30 1.20 -8.30 -8.41
N HIS A 31 0.15 -9.13 -8.39
CA HIS A 31 -0.98 -8.93 -9.29
C HIS A 31 -2.30 -9.32 -8.63
N CYS A 32 -3.38 -8.82 -9.18
CA CYS A 32 -4.75 -9.29 -8.95
C CYS A 32 -5.47 -9.29 -10.30
N THR A 33 -6.80 -9.13 -10.34
CA THR A 33 -7.52 -9.17 -11.62
C THR A 33 -7.23 -7.95 -12.51
N GLU A 34 -7.29 -6.73 -11.94
CA GLU A 34 -7.07 -5.47 -12.68
C GLU A 34 -5.81 -4.71 -12.24
N GLY A 35 -5.10 -5.17 -11.22
CA GLY A 35 -3.93 -4.48 -10.67
C GLY A 35 -4.24 -3.18 -9.95
N LYS A 36 -5.51 -2.93 -9.62
CA LYS A 36 -6.00 -1.65 -9.13
C LYS A 36 -6.31 -1.67 -7.62
N ASP A 37 -7.11 -2.64 -7.18
CA ASP A 37 -7.62 -2.66 -5.81
C ASP A 37 -6.69 -3.42 -4.86
N ARG A 38 -6.65 -4.74 -4.92
CA ARG A 38 -5.80 -5.56 -4.04
C ARG A 38 -4.32 -5.29 -4.27
N THR A 39 -3.89 -5.25 -5.52
CA THR A 39 -2.52 -4.92 -5.89
C THR A 39 -2.19 -3.48 -5.49
N GLY A 40 -3.11 -2.56 -5.74
CA GLY A 40 -2.95 -1.15 -5.34
C GLY A 40 -2.75 -0.99 -3.85
N PHE A 41 -3.52 -1.70 -3.02
CA PHE A 41 -3.33 -1.69 -1.57
C PHE A 41 -1.96 -2.25 -1.15
N VAL A 42 -1.57 -3.40 -1.70
CA VAL A 42 -0.29 -4.03 -1.35
C VAL A 42 0.89 -3.14 -1.77
N CYS A 43 0.86 -2.58 -2.97
CA CYS A 43 1.90 -1.67 -3.44
C CYS A 43 1.98 -0.42 -2.56
N MET A 44 0.84 0.20 -2.24
CA MET A 44 0.77 1.35 -1.33
C MET A 44 1.38 1.03 0.04
N LEU A 45 1.06 -0.14 0.58
CA LEU A 45 1.59 -0.60 1.87
C LEU A 45 3.12 -0.77 1.82
N LEU A 46 3.64 -1.38 0.75
CA LEU A 46 5.08 -1.55 0.55
C LEU A 46 5.79 -0.21 0.36
N GLU A 47 5.21 0.69 -0.42
CA GLU A 47 5.75 2.04 -0.63
C GLU A 47 5.81 2.83 0.68
N ALA A 48 4.71 2.84 1.44
CA ALA A 48 4.66 3.48 2.74
C ALA A 48 5.72 2.90 3.69
N LEU A 49 5.83 1.57 3.72
CA LEU A 49 6.80 0.87 4.55
C LEU A 49 8.24 1.28 4.22
N CYS A 50 8.53 1.49 2.94
CA CYS A 50 9.85 1.90 2.44
C CYS A 50 10.08 3.43 2.51
N GLY A 51 9.14 4.18 3.06
CA GLY A 51 9.30 5.60 3.33
C GLY A 51 8.77 6.55 2.25
N ALA A 52 7.93 6.06 1.33
CA ALA A 52 7.32 6.92 0.32
C ALA A 52 6.41 7.98 0.98
N SER A 53 6.41 9.18 0.40
CA SER A 53 5.50 10.25 0.81
C SER A 53 4.09 10.01 0.30
N TYR A 54 3.12 10.74 0.85
CA TYR A 54 1.75 10.71 0.35
C TYR A 54 1.69 11.01 -1.16
N GLU A 55 2.42 12.02 -1.60
CA GLU A 55 2.46 12.44 -3.01
C GLU A 55 3.04 11.35 -3.91
N GLU A 56 4.10 10.69 -3.48
CA GLU A 56 4.70 9.57 -4.22
C GLU A 56 3.73 8.40 -4.35
N ILE A 57 2.99 8.09 -3.28
CA ILE A 57 1.96 7.04 -3.29
C ILE A 57 0.83 7.40 -4.26
N VAL A 58 0.36 8.65 -4.24
CA VAL A 58 -0.67 9.13 -5.18
C VAL A 58 -0.19 8.97 -6.62
N ASP A 59 1.01 9.43 -6.90
CA ASP A 59 1.57 9.39 -8.26
C ASP A 59 1.65 7.95 -8.78
N ASP A 60 2.16 7.03 -7.99
CA ASP A 60 2.25 5.62 -8.39
C ASP A 60 0.87 4.96 -8.56
N TYR A 61 -0.01 5.16 -7.60
CA TYR A 61 -1.36 4.58 -7.65
C TYR A 61 -2.13 5.05 -8.88
N MET A 62 -2.03 6.32 -9.22
CA MET A 62 -2.77 6.91 -10.33
C MET A 62 -2.23 6.53 -11.71
N ILE A 63 -1.02 5.95 -11.81
CA ILE A 63 -0.49 5.39 -13.07
C ILE A 63 -1.44 4.31 -13.62
N THR A 64 -2.04 3.49 -12.76
CA THR A 64 -3.00 2.47 -13.19
C THR A 64 -4.22 3.11 -13.86
N TYR A 65 -4.72 4.21 -13.32
CA TYR A 65 -5.87 4.91 -13.89
C TYR A 65 -5.53 5.62 -15.20
N ASP A 66 -4.32 6.12 -15.34
CA ASP A 66 -3.82 6.65 -16.62
C ASP A 66 -3.77 5.54 -17.66
N ASN A 67 -3.14 4.42 -17.32
CA ASN A 67 -2.95 3.31 -18.26
C ASN A 67 -4.26 2.64 -18.67
N TYR A 68 -5.20 2.46 -17.74
CA TYR A 68 -6.45 1.75 -18.00
C TYR A 68 -7.57 2.63 -18.52
N TYR A 69 -7.69 3.85 -17.99
CA TYR A 69 -8.83 4.72 -18.21
C TYR A 69 -8.45 6.06 -18.80
N GLN A 70 -7.16 6.31 -18.98
CA GLN A 70 -6.62 7.59 -19.48
C GLN A 70 -7.04 8.78 -18.60
N ILE A 71 -7.16 8.54 -17.30
CA ILE A 71 -7.50 9.56 -16.31
C ILE A 71 -6.21 10.07 -15.68
N THR A 72 -5.90 11.34 -15.95
CA THR A 72 -4.80 12.07 -15.32
C THR A 72 -5.34 13.37 -14.72
N GLU A 73 -4.52 14.01 -13.90
CA GLU A 73 -4.88 15.35 -13.36
C GLU A 73 -5.14 16.37 -14.48
N LYS A 74 -4.47 16.20 -15.62
CA LYS A 74 -4.62 17.08 -16.79
C LYS A 74 -5.80 16.72 -17.67
N SER A 75 -6.08 15.44 -17.86
CA SER A 75 -7.13 14.98 -18.79
C SER A 75 -8.53 15.08 -18.17
N ASP A 76 -8.67 14.79 -16.88
CA ASP A 76 -9.94 14.83 -16.16
C ASP A 76 -9.68 15.02 -14.65
N LYS A 77 -9.43 16.26 -14.26
CA LYS A 77 -9.12 16.59 -12.87
C LYS A 77 -10.24 16.20 -11.90
N ALA A 78 -11.50 16.33 -12.30
CA ALA A 78 -12.63 16.00 -11.43
C ALA A 78 -12.64 14.51 -11.07
N LYS A 79 -12.48 13.63 -12.06
CA LYS A 79 -12.38 12.19 -11.82
C LYS A 79 -11.11 11.82 -11.05
N TYR A 80 -9.99 12.45 -11.40
CA TYR A 80 -8.73 12.24 -10.68
C TYR A 80 -8.90 12.52 -9.18
N ASP A 81 -9.46 13.69 -8.84
CA ASP A 81 -9.66 14.08 -7.44
C ASP A 81 -10.64 13.16 -6.70
N VAL A 82 -11.68 12.67 -7.38
CA VAL A 82 -12.62 11.70 -6.80
C VAL A 82 -11.91 10.36 -6.51
N ILE A 83 -11.09 9.86 -7.43
CA ILE A 83 -10.37 8.60 -7.22
C ILE A 83 -9.41 8.73 -6.05
N VAL A 84 -8.62 9.78 -6.00
CA VAL A 84 -7.69 10.02 -4.88
C VAL A 84 -8.46 10.14 -3.57
N GLY A 85 -9.50 10.97 -3.51
CA GLY A 85 -10.23 11.26 -2.27
C GLY A 85 -11.16 10.16 -1.79
N ASP A 86 -11.78 9.42 -2.72
CA ASP A 86 -12.82 8.44 -2.38
C ASP A 86 -12.34 6.99 -2.46
N VAL A 87 -11.20 6.71 -3.08
CA VAL A 87 -10.66 5.35 -3.21
C VAL A 87 -9.32 5.23 -2.51
N LEU A 88 -8.32 6.01 -2.88
CA LEU A 88 -6.97 5.89 -2.33
C LEU A 88 -6.88 6.38 -0.89
N ASP A 89 -7.35 7.58 -0.61
CA ASP A 89 -7.27 8.16 0.74
C ASP A 89 -7.93 7.28 1.81
N PRO A 90 -9.13 6.69 1.57
CA PRO A 90 -9.70 5.74 2.51
C PRO A 90 -8.88 4.46 2.71
N MET A 91 -8.19 3.97 1.66
CA MET A 91 -7.26 2.84 1.82
C MET A 91 -6.11 3.17 2.77
N ILE A 92 -5.52 4.36 2.60
CA ILE A 92 -4.41 4.82 3.45
C ILE A 92 -4.88 4.98 4.91
N ARG A 93 -6.06 5.57 5.12
CA ARG A 93 -6.63 5.70 6.47
C ARG A 93 -6.95 4.35 7.10
N SER A 94 -7.44 3.40 6.32
CA SER A 94 -7.69 2.04 6.80
C SER A 94 -6.40 1.33 7.20
N MET A 95 -5.33 1.51 6.45
CA MET A 95 -4.01 1.02 6.83
C MET A 95 -3.55 1.65 8.14
N ALA A 96 -3.72 2.96 8.30
CA ALA A 96 -3.33 3.68 9.50
C ALA A 96 -4.20 3.31 10.73
N GLY A 97 -5.41 2.79 10.51
CA GLY A 97 -6.33 2.44 11.58
C GLY A 97 -7.01 3.65 12.24
N ASP A 98 -6.98 4.80 11.59
CA ASP A 98 -7.54 6.05 12.10
C ASP A 98 -8.14 6.86 10.95
N GLU A 99 -9.47 6.94 10.90
CA GLU A 99 -10.19 7.66 9.85
C GLU A 99 -10.01 9.18 9.93
N SER A 100 -9.59 9.69 11.07
CA SER A 100 -9.40 11.13 11.29
C SER A 100 -7.97 11.62 11.04
N ILE A 101 -7.05 10.71 10.74
CA ILE A 101 -5.62 11.05 10.55
C ILE A 101 -5.43 11.96 9.33
N ASP A 102 -4.58 12.95 9.46
CA ASP A 102 -4.09 13.72 8.32
C ASP A 102 -2.99 12.92 7.60
N ILE A 103 -3.38 12.19 6.56
CA ILE A 103 -2.49 11.29 5.84
C ILE A 103 -1.40 12.00 5.04
N ARG A 104 -1.53 13.32 4.83
CA ARG A 104 -0.51 14.10 4.12
C ARG A 104 0.68 14.43 5.00
N SER A 105 0.45 14.52 6.31
CA SER A 105 1.49 14.85 7.30
C SER A 105 1.83 13.69 8.24
N ALA A 106 1.10 12.58 8.17
CA ALA A 106 1.30 11.43 9.04
C ALA A 106 2.60 10.68 8.71
N ASP A 107 3.13 9.97 9.72
CA ASP A 107 4.19 8.98 9.54
C ASP A 107 3.60 7.70 8.90
N LEU A 108 3.49 7.69 7.59
CA LEU A 108 2.91 6.56 6.86
C LEU A 108 3.77 5.30 6.98
N SER A 109 5.08 5.44 7.07
CA SER A 109 5.99 4.31 7.31
C SER A 109 5.71 3.65 8.66
N GLY A 110 5.55 4.44 9.71
CA GLY A 110 5.15 3.94 11.03
C GLY A 110 3.78 3.29 11.02
N CYS A 111 2.82 3.86 10.30
CA CYS A 111 1.49 3.27 10.12
C CYS A 111 1.55 1.90 9.43
N ALA A 112 2.32 1.79 8.35
CA ALA A 112 2.52 0.54 7.62
C ALA A 112 3.18 -0.52 8.49
N ARG A 113 4.19 -0.15 9.26
CA ARG A 113 4.85 -1.04 10.22
C ARG A 113 3.86 -1.55 11.25
N THR A 114 3.07 -0.67 11.84
CA THR A 114 2.04 -1.03 12.83
C THR A 114 1.01 -1.97 12.23
N PHE A 115 0.55 -1.69 11.01
CA PHE A 115 -0.38 -2.57 10.31
C PHE A 115 0.16 -4.00 10.19
N LEU A 116 1.41 -4.15 9.74
CA LEU A 116 2.03 -5.47 9.60
C LEU A 116 2.29 -6.17 10.94
N ARG A 117 2.65 -5.41 11.97
CA ARG A 117 2.80 -5.93 13.32
C ARG A 117 1.46 -6.49 13.85
N ASN A 118 0.38 -5.73 13.64
CA ASN A 118 -0.98 -6.16 14.03
C ASN A 118 -1.48 -7.33 13.18
N ALA A 119 -0.92 -7.52 11.99
CA ALA A 119 -1.20 -8.67 11.12
C ALA A 119 -0.46 -9.95 11.55
N GLY A 120 0.44 -9.86 12.53
CA GLY A 120 1.16 -11.00 13.10
C GLY A 120 2.64 -11.10 12.70
N MET A 121 3.18 -10.14 11.94
CA MET A 121 4.60 -10.12 11.61
C MET A 121 5.43 -9.60 12.79
N SER A 122 6.59 -10.21 13.03
CA SER A 122 7.55 -9.68 14.00
C SER A 122 8.22 -8.40 13.48
N GLY A 123 8.76 -7.59 14.37
CA GLY A 123 9.54 -6.41 13.98
C GLY A 123 10.73 -6.77 13.10
N ASP A 124 11.41 -7.86 13.41
CA ASP A 124 12.55 -8.35 12.62
C ASP A 124 12.12 -8.78 11.20
N ALA A 125 10.95 -9.41 11.06
CA ALA A 125 10.41 -9.79 9.75
C ALA A 125 10.06 -8.55 8.92
N VAL A 126 9.45 -7.53 9.53
CA VAL A 126 9.16 -6.25 8.86
C VAL A 126 10.45 -5.59 8.41
N ASP A 127 11.46 -5.51 9.26
CA ASP A 127 12.78 -4.95 8.91
C ASP A 127 13.43 -5.73 7.76
N ALA A 128 13.29 -7.05 7.74
CA ALA A 128 13.80 -7.90 6.67
C ALA A 128 13.12 -7.62 5.32
N VAL A 129 11.81 -7.36 5.31
CA VAL A 129 11.08 -6.96 4.09
C VAL A 129 11.63 -5.62 3.57
N ILE A 130 11.78 -4.64 4.44
CA ILE A 130 12.34 -3.33 4.06
C ILE A 130 13.73 -3.49 3.46
N ALA A 131 14.61 -4.24 4.12
CA ALA A 131 15.97 -4.48 3.66
C ALA A 131 15.99 -5.15 2.29
N LYS A 132 15.13 -6.13 2.08
CA LYS A 132 15.04 -6.86 0.81
C LYS A 132 14.57 -5.97 -0.34
N LEU A 133 13.60 -5.09 -0.09
CA LEU A 133 13.05 -4.20 -1.11
C LEU A 133 13.96 -3.00 -1.40
N THR A 134 14.65 -2.48 -0.40
CA THR A 134 15.50 -1.29 -0.54
C THR A 134 16.96 -1.63 -0.81
N GLY A 135 17.37 -2.88 -0.65
CA GLY A 135 18.76 -3.30 -0.75
C GLY A 135 19.64 -2.83 0.40
N GLN A 136 19.03 -2.28 1.46
CA GLN A 136 19.75 -1.81 2.64
C GLN A 136 19.72 -2.88 3.72
N ASN A 137 20.87 -3.34 4.16
CA ASN A 137 20.96 -4.17 5.36
C ASN A 137 20.69 -3.31 6.60
N PRO A 138 19.81 -3.76 7.49
CA PRO A 138 19.57 -3.06 8.74
C PRO A 138 20.78 -3.05 9.67
#